data_b21ca9f376cae36db7675f89a41e0b44
#
_entry.id   b21ca9f376cae36db7675f89a41e0b44
#
_cell.length_a   1.000
_cell.length_b   1.000
_cell.length_c   1.000
_cell.angle_alpha   90.00
_cell.angle_beta   90.00
_cell.angle_gamma   90.00
#
_symmetry.space_group_name_H-M   'P 1'
#
loop_
_entity.id
_entity.type
_entity.pdbx_description
1 polymer ?
#
loop_
_entity_poly.entity_id
_entity_poly.type
_entity_poly.pdbx_seq_one_letter_code
_entity_poly.pdbx_strand_id
1 'polypeptide(L)'
;MAAQLASVDDAFRVVTPEEIAHYQQFGWVKLEKFISLDRVHALLVIAKRKMGEDGDRNAPPEAFTYFNPLTMRGLVDPILGPIIHHAGRNGRKLMARRVNVGIRYFTDYFAVKLPVKKKQADKGGAGSSEWHQDFAASASDRSGGMVFWMALTDMTPEKGTMAFLNGSHRFGVMGHYATYGQGNLLDSYPELLDHCNSSGNLCYRAGDVTVHSNMTVHSAGTNVSDDPRWTYIVIVNPADACWTGGPADAFQTDGLTLHKELTNDRFPIIG
;
A
#
# COMPACT_ATOMS: atom_id res chain seq x y z
N MET A 1 12.69 -31.72 6.83
CA MET A 1 11.25 -32.07 6.72
C MET A 1 10.56 -30.90 6.05
N ALA A 2 10.30 -30.97 4.76
CA ALA A 2 9.51 -30.00 4.02
C ALA A 2 8.03 -30.28 4.36
N ALA A 3 7.40 -29.41 5.12
CA ALA A 3 5.96 -29.43 5.26
C ALA A 3 5.36 -29.18 3.88
N GLN A 4 4.57 -30.10 3.40
CA GLN A 4 3.79 -30.04 2.19
C GLN A 4 2.92 -28.78 2.27
N LEU A 5 3.26 -27.75 1.48
CA LEU A 5 2.41 -26.58 1.32
C LEU A 5 1.08 -27.10 0.74
N ALA A 6 0.02 -26.97 1.52
CA ALA A 6 -1.35 -27.20 1.05
C ALA A 6 -1.55 -26.47 -0.29
N SER A 7 -2.37 -27.05 -1.18
CA SER A 7 -2.58 -26.53 -2.52
C SER A 7 -2.78 -25.02 -2.52
N VAL A 8 -2.10 -24.31 -3.41
CA VAL A 8 -1.93 -22.86 -3.45
C VAL A 8 -3.28 -22.09 -3.46
N ASP A 9 -4.38 -22.72 -3.81
CA ASP A 9 -5.69 -22.08 -3.97
C ASP A 9 -6.56 -21.98 -2.71
N ASP A 10 -6.39 -22.86 -1.71
CA ASP A 10 -7.26 -22.89 -0.52
C ASP A 10 -6.89 -21.86 0.57
N ALA A 11 -5.78 -21.17 0.41
CA ALA A 11 -5.22 -20.28 1.44
C ALA A 11 -5.62 -18.80 1.28
N PHE A 12 -6.34 -18.44 0.23
CA PHE A 12 -6.64 -17.06 -0.11
C PHE A 12 -8.13 -16.83 -0.36
N ARG A 13 -8.71 -15.89 0.37
CA ARG A 13 -10.10 -15.52 0.16
C ARG A 13 -10.30 -14.56 -1.02
N VAL A 14 -11.49 -14.53 -1.56
CA VAL A 14 -11.92 -13.60 -2.60
C VAL A 14 -12.74 -12.48 -1.96
N VAL A 15 -12.63 -11.26 -2.50
CA VAL A 15 -13.48 -10.12 -2.08
C VAL A 15 -14.95 -10.41 -2.34
N THR A 16 -15.79 -10.01 -1.40
CA THR A 16 -17.26 -10.20 -1.50
C THR A 16 -17.88 -9.07 -2.33
N PRO A 17 -19.14 -9.24 -2.81
CA PRO A 17 -19.88 -8.17 -3.48
C PRO A 17 -20.01 -6.90 -2.62
N GLU A 18 -20.20 -7.04 -1.32
CA GLU A 18 -20.34 -5.92 -0.37
C GLU A 18 -19.00 -5.16 -0.24
N GLU A 19 -17.88 -5.87 -0.19
CA GLU A 19 -16.54 -5.25 -0.17
C GLU A 19 -16.24 -4.52 -1.47
N ILE A 20 -16.65 -5.08 -2.61
CA ILE A 20 -16.55 -4.43 -3.91
C ILE A 20 -17.39 -3.15 -3.92
N ALA A 21 -18.65 -3.22 -3.47
CA ALA A 21 -19.54 -2.06 -3.40
C ALA A 21 -18.97 -0.97 -2.48
N HIS A 22 -18.43 -1.36 -1.31
CA HIS A 22 -17.78 -0.43 -0.39
C HIS A 22 -16.58 0.28 -1.03
N TYR A 23 -15.69 -0.49 -1.69
CA TYR A 23 -14.55 0.08 -2.40
C TYR A 23 -14.98 1.07 -3.48
N GLN A 24 -15.98 0.73 -4.27
CA GLN A 24 -16.51 1.60 -5.33
C GLN A 24 -17.15 2.87 -4.79
N GLN A 25 -17.83 2.76 -3.64
CA GLN A 25 -18.50 3.90 -3.01
C GLN A 25 -17.49 4.82 -2.32
N PHE A 26 -16.53 4.28 -1.58
CA PHE A 26 -15.68 5.05 -0.68
C PHE A 26 -14.24 5.22 -1.17
N GLY A 27 -13.82 4.47 -2.20
CA GLY A 27 -12.46 4.50 -2.73
C GLY A 27 -11.46 3.65 -1.94
N TRP A 28 -11.92 2.99 -0.89
CA TRP A 28 -11.11 2.08 -0.05
C TRP A 28 -12.00 0.97 0.53
N VAL A 29 -11.39 -0.10 1.02
CA VAL A 29 -12.08 -1.18 1.74
C VAL A 29 -11.11 -1.88 2.69
N LYS A 30 -11.61 -2.30 3.86
CA LYS A 30 -10.89 -3.20 4.76
C LYS A 30 -11.33 -4.63 4.50
N LEU A 31 -10.38 -5.50 4.23
CA LEU A 31 -10.55 -6.93 3.97
C LEU A 31 -10.03 -7.70 5.18
N GLU A 32 -10.92 -8.19 6.02
CA GLU A 32 -10.54 -8.94 7.21
C GLU A 32 -10.04 -10.34 6.84
N LYS A 33 -8.99 -10.80 7.52
CA LYS A 33 -8.39 -12.14 7.32
C LYS A 33 -8.04 -12.40 5.84
N PHE A 34 -7.52 -11.39 5.15
CA PHE A 34 -7.19 -11.48 3.72
C PHE A 34 -6.07 -12.48 3.45
N ILE A 35 -5.08 -12.55 4.36
CA ILE A 35 -4.03 -13.56 4.33
C ILE A 35 -4.02 -14.34 5.65
N SER A 36 -3.65 -15.62 5.59
CA SER A 36 -3.58 -16.49 6.75
C SER A 36 -2.46 -16.09 7.72
N LEU A 37 -2.60 -16.42 8.99
CA LEU A 37 -1.57 -16.13 10.00
C LEU A 37 -0.22 -16.79 9.70
N ASP A 38 -0.20 -17.96 9.09
CA ASP A 38 1.06 -18.61 8.67
C ASP A 38 1.80 -17.76 7.63
N ARG A 39 1.07 -17.17 6.68
CA ARG A 39 1.65 -16.24 5.69
C ARG A 39 2.09 -14.93 6.32
N VAL A 40 1.30 -14.40 7.25
CA VAL A 40 1.70 -13.22 8.03
C VAL A 40 3.02 -13.49 8.77
N HIS A 41 3.12 -14.64 9.43
CA HIS A 41 4.35 -15.02 10.14
C HIS A 41 5.54 -15.10 9.18
N ALA A 42 5.37 -15.75 8.03
CA ALA A 42 6.44 -15.85 7.03
C ALA A 42 6.87 -14.46 6.51
N LEU A 43 5.91 -13.55 6.24
CA LEU A 43 6.19 -12.18 5.84
C LEU A 43 6.96 -11.41 6.93
N LEU A 44 6.53 -11.55 8.19
CA LEU A 44 7.17 -10.86 9.31
C LEU A 44 8.61 -11.34 9.52
N VAL A 45 8.88 -12.64 9.34
CA VAL A 45 10.24 -13.19 9.38
C VAL A 45 11.11 -12.57 8.27
N ILE A 46 10.58 -12.43 7.05
CA ILE A 46 11.30 -11.78 5.94
C ILE A 46 11.56 -10.31 6.27
N ALA A 47 10.53 -9.59 6.74
CA ALA A 47 10.63 -8.19 7.10
C ALA A 47 11.72 -7.95 8.14
N LYS A 48 11.69 -8.68 9.24
CA LYS A 48 12.68 -8.56 10.33
C LYS A 48 14.09 -8.96 9.90
N ARG A 49 14.22 -9.99 9.05
CA ARG A 49 15.51 -10.35 8.48
C ARG A 49 16.14 -9.22 7.68
N LYS A 50 15.32 -8.51 6.88
CA LYS A 50 15.77 -7.40 6.04
C LYS A 50 16.01 -6.12 6.83
N MET A 51 15.13 -5.81 7.76
CA MET A 51 15.06 -4.49 8.41
C MET A 51 15.54 -4.48 9.86
N GLY A 52 15.89 -5.63 10.44
CA GLY A 52 16.21 -5.80 11.87
C GLY A 52 14.99 -6.18 12.70
N GLU A 53 15.21 -6.77 13.86
CA GLU A 53 14.14 -7.22 14.76
C GLU A 53 13.22 -6.06 15.19
N ASP A 54 13.80 -4.89 15.41
CA ASP A 54 13.10 -3.66 15.77
C ASP A 54 12.84 -2.74 14.58
N GLY A 55 13.17 -3.14 13.34
CA GLY A 55 12.96 -2.33 12.14
C GLY A 55 13.98 -1.22 11.93
N ASP A 56 15.06 -1.22 12.68
CA ASP A 56 16.04 -0.12 12.77
C ASP A 56 17.25 -0.24 11.83
N ARG A 57 17.43 -1.41 11.20
CA ARG A 57 18.69 -1.77 10.54
C ARG A 57 18.92 -1.13 9.17
N ASN A 58 17.86 -0.76 8.44
CA ASN A 58 17.94 -0.28 7.06
C ASN A 58 17.19 1.03 6.81
N ALA A 59 16.90 1.76 7.86
CA ALA A 59 16.38 3.12 7.71
C ALA A 59 17.56 4.06 7.48
N PRO A 60 17.69 4.72 6.33
CA PRO A 60 18.65 5.80 6.18
C PRO A 60 18.41 6.84 7.28
N PRO A 61 19.45 7.45 7.85
CA PRO A 61 19.31 8.41 8.97
C PRO A 61 18.34 9.56 8.66
N GLU A 62 18.17 9.87 7.38
CA GLU A 62 17.42 11.04 6.90
C GLU A 62 16.10 10.68 6.22
N ALA A 63 15.85 9.38 5.99
CA ALA A 63 14.70 8.93 5.23
C ALA A 63 13.67 8.25 6.14
N PHE A 64 12.56 7.99 5.50
CA PHE A 64 11.40 7.30 5.99
C PHE A 64 11.78 6.04 6.74
N THR A 65 11.74 6.11 7.99
CA THR A 65 12.09 5.02 8.88
C THR A 65 11.15 3.84 8.82
N TYR A 66 10.14 3.92 7.98
CA TYR A 66 9.17 2.87 7.76
C TYR A 66 9.20 2.30 6.33
N PHE A 67 10.03 2.84 5.44
CA PHE A 67 10.10 2.45 4.03
C PHE A 67 11.43 1.75 3.71
N ASN A 68 11.36 0.59 3.10
CA ASN A 68 12.54 -0.11 2.62
C ASN A 68 12.42 -0.44 1.13
N PRO A 69 13.07 0.33 0.24
CA PRO A 69 13.01 0.15 -1.20
C PRO A 69 13.70 -1.13 -1.69
N LEU A 70 14.45 -1.82 -0.82
CA LEU A 70 15.19 -3.03 -1.23
C LEU A 70 14.30 -4.27 -1.41
N THR A 71 13.02 -4.17 -1.04
CA THR A 71 12.07 -5.29 -1.13
C THR A 71 11.28 -5.27 -2.44
N MET A 72 11.76 -4.68 -3.46
CA MET A 72 11.05 -4.63 -4.73
C MET A 72 11.10 -5.97 -5.46
N ARG A 73 10.01 -6.31 -6.18
CA ARG A 73 9.91 -7.48 -7.07
C ARG A 73 9.83 -8.83 -6.35
N GLY A 74 8.96 -8.92 -5.37
CA GLY A 74 8.64 -10.19 -4.70
C GLY A 74 7.97 -11.24 -5.58
N LEU A 75 7.64 -10.94 -6.84
CA LEU A 75 6.89 -11.83 -7.74
C LEU A 75 7.52 -13.23 -7.88
N VAL A 76 8.83 -13.33 -7.90
CA VAL A 76 9.57 -14.60 -8.04
C VAL A 76 9.89 -15.26 -6.70
N ASP A 77 9.61 -14.59 -5.60
CA ASP A 77 9.80 -15.14 -4.26
C ASP A 77 8.70 -16.15 -3.93
N PRO A 78 9.01 -17.33 -3.41
CA PRO A 78 8.02 -18.39 -3.16
C PRO A 78 6.98 -18.04 -2.08
N ILE A 79 7.25 -17.02 -1.25
CA ILE A 79 6.34 -16.54 -0.21
C ILE A 79 5.58 -15.31 -0.68
N LEU A 80 6.28 -14.31 -1.25
CA LEU A 80 5.70 -13.04 -1.68
C LEU A 80 4.88 -13.19 -2.96
N GLY A 81 5.38 -13.94 -3.94
CA GLY A 81 4.75 -14.10 -5.26
C GLY A 81 3.28 -14.52 -5.20
N PRO A 82 2.93 -15.61 -4.48
CA PRO A 82 1.52 -16.01 -4.32
C PRO A 82 0.63 -14.91 -3.72
N ILE A 83 1.14 -14.12 -2.77
CA ILE A 83 0.41 -13.01 -2.15
C ILE A 83 0.20 -11.87 -3.16
N ILE A 84 1.22 -11.54 -3.94
CA ILE A 84 1.14 -10.51 -5.00
C ILE A 84 0.10 -10.93 -6.06
N HIS A 85 0.15 -12.16 -6.55
CA HIS A 85 -0.84 -12.66 -7.50
C HIS A 85 -2.26 -12.69 -6.90
N HIS A 86 -2.39 -13.01 -5.61
CA HIS A 86 -3.67 -12.94 -4.92
C HIS A 86 -4.21 -11.50 -4.84
N ALA A 87 -3.34 -10.53 -4.52
CA ALA A 87 -3.70 -9.11 -4.57
C ALA A 87 -4.16 -8.71 -5.99
N GLY A 88 -3.45 -9.13 -7.04
CA GLY A 88 -3.82 -8.88 -8.43
C GLY A 88 -5.23 -9.39 -8.77
N ARG A 89 -5.53 -10.67 -8.46
CA ARG A 89 -6.85 -11.27 -8.72
C ARG A 89 -7.98 -10.53 -8.00
N ASN A 90 -7.78 -10.12 -6.75
CA ASN A 90 -8.78 -9.34 -6.02
C ASN A 90 -8.85 -7.88 -6.49
N GLY A 91 -7.72 -7.28 -6.84
CA GLY A 91 -7.67 -5.95 -7.46
C GLY A 91 -8.47 -5.90 -8.76
N ARG A 92 -8.40 -6.96 -9.56
CA ARG A 92 -9.20 -7.08 -10.78
C ARG A 92 -10.71 -7.04 -10.49
N LYS A 93 -11.16 -7.65 -9.39
CA LYS A 93 -12.57 -7.63 -8.97
C LYS A 93 -12.99 -6.28 -8.39
N LEU A 94 -12.11 -5.61 -7.65
CA LEU A 94 -12.35 -4.27 -7.09
C LEU A 94 -12.38 -3.20 -8.18
N MET A 95 -11.61 -3.37 -9.27
CA MET A 95 -11.55 -2.42 -10.38
C MET A 95 -12.80 -2.48 -11.25
N ALA A 96 -13.81 -1.69 -10.89
CA ALA A 96 -15.12 -1.73 -11.53
C ALA A 96 -15.19 -1.15 -12.95
N ARG A 97 -14.19 -0.39 -13.37
CA ARG A 97 -14.37 0.56 -14.46
C ARG A 97 -14.27 -0.02 -15.86
N ARG A 98 -13.59 -1.13 -16.06
CA ARG A 98 -13.38 -1.71 -17.39
C ARG A 98 -13.33 -3.24 -17.30
N VAL A 99 -14.30 -3.85 -17.97
CA VAL A 99 -14.51 -5.30 -17.87
C VAL A 99 -13.33 -6.11 -18.38
N ASN A 100 -12.52 -5.57 -19.29
CA ASN A 100 -11.45 -6.32 -19.99
C ASN A 100 -10.02 -5.82 -19.70
N VAL A 101 -9.82 -4.99 -18.69
CA VAL A 101 -8.49 -4.52 -18.33
C VAL A 101 -7.96 -5.35 -17.17
N GLY A 102 -6.82 -6.02 -17.38
CA GLY A 102 -6.12 -6.74 -16.34
C GLY A 102 -5.48 -5.83 -15.29
N ILE A 103 -4.92 -6.44 -14.26
CA ILE A 103 -4.13 -5.78 -13.24
C ILE A 103 -2.65 -6.07 -13.48
N ARG A 104 -1.86 -5.01 -13.50
CA ARG A 104 -0.41 -5.06 -13.65
C ARG A 104 0.27 -4.86 -12.29
N TYR A 105 1.22 -5.71 -11.96
CA TYR A 105 2.11 -5.49 -10.84
C TYR A 105 2.92 -4.20 -11.07
N PHE A 106 3.09 -3.42 -10.01
CA PHE A 106 3.88 -2.20 -10.06
C PHE A 106 5.09 -2.28 -9.15
N THR A 107 4.86 -2.47 -7.84
CA THR A 107 5.92 -2.67 -6.86
C THR A 107 5.38 -3.35 -5.60
N ASP A 108 6.28 -3.85 -4.77
CA ASP A 108 5.98 -4.32 -3.42
C ASP A 108 7.13 -3.95 -2.47
N TYR A 109 6.81 -3.74 -1.20
CA TYR A 109 7.81 -3.45 -0.19
C TYR A 109 7.27 -3.69 1.23
N PHE A 110 8.19 -3.92 2.16
CA PHE A 110 7.90 -3.85 3.59
C PHE A 110 8.02 -2.41 4.08
N ALA A 111 7.14 -2.05 5.00
CA ALA A 111 7.20 -0.77 5.69
C ALA A 111 7.12 -0.99 7.21
N VAL A 112 7.99 -0.31 7.94
CA VAL A 112 7.98 -0.29 9.39
C VAL A 112 7.88 1.13 9.90
N LYS A 113 6.89 1.40 10.77
CA LYS A 113 6.81 2.68 11.47
C LYS A 113 7.29 2.49 12.90
N LEU A 114 8.42 3.09 13.21
CA LEU A 114 9.03 2.97 14.54
C LEU A 114 8.27 3.78 15.59
N PRO A 115 8.28 3.33 16.86
CA PRO A 115 7.77 4.13 17.97
C PRO A 115 8.48 5.49 18.08
N VAL A 116 7.72 6.57 18.25
CA VAL A 116 8.27 7.90 18.40
C VAL A 116 9.21 8.03 19.60
N LYS A 117 8.92 7.28 20.67
CA LYS A 117 9.75 7.24 21.89
C LYS A 117 11.13 6.60 21.69
N LYS A 118 11.27 5.73 20.68
CA LYS A 118 12.53 5.05 20.34
C LYS A 118 13.39 5.88 19.37
N LYS A 119 12.91 7.04 18.95
CA LYS A 119 13.64 7.96 18.07
C LYS A 119 14.06 9.19 18.82
N GLN A 120 15.30 9.62 18.55
CA GLN A 120 15.71 10.97 18.89
C GLN A 120 14.77 11.95 18.17
N ALA A 121 14.17 12.86 18.91
CA ALA A 121 13.11 13.76 18.48
C ALA A 121 13.43 14.59 17.21
N ASP A 122 14.70 14.63 16.81
CA ASP A 122 15.22 15.52 15.77
C ASP A 122 15.33 14.90 14.39
N LYS A 123 14.99 13.59 14.24
CA LYS A 123 15.13 12.91 12.95
C LYS A 123 13.77 12.37 12.49
N GLY A 124 13.19 13.02 11.51
CA GLY A 124 11.90 12.68 10.93
C GLY A 124 11.70 11.17 10.63
N GLY A 125 10.45 10.73 10.53
CA GLY A 125 10.07 9.40 10.07
C GLY A 125 9.42 8.47 11.10
N ALA A 126 9.14 8.93 12.33
CA ALA A 126 8.13 8.33 13.20
C ALA A 126 6.83 9.12 13.15
N GLY A 127 6.84 10.23 12.39
CA GLY A 127 5.73 11.16 12.28
C GLY A 127 4.54 10.61 11.51
N SER A 128 3.48 11.41 11.49
CA SER A 128 2.33 11.20 10.62
C SER A 128 2.72 11.21 9.15
N SER A 129 1.98 10.48 8.34
CA SER A 129 1.86 10.78 6.91
C SER A 129 0.66 11.69 6.77
N GLU A 130 0.88 12.93 6.33
CA GLU A 130 -0.18 13.90 6.17
C GLU A 130 -1.21 13.44 5.11
N TRP A 131 -2.36 14.11 5.05
CA TRP A 131 -3.38 13.79 4.06
C TRP A 131 -2.85 14.03 2.65
N HIS A 132 -2.92 12.99 1.80
CA HIS A 132 -2.37 12.98 0.43
C HIS A 132 -3.09 11.97 -0.46
N GLN A 133 -2.78 12.01 -1.76
CA GLN A 133 -3.13 11.00 -2.74
C GLN A 133 -1.84 10.34 -3.26
N ASP A 134 -1.82 9.02 -3.36
CA ASP A 134 -0.67 8.28 -3.93
C ASP A 134 -0.50 8.50 -5.44
N PHE A 135 -1.56 8.91 -6.12
CA PHE A 135 -1.55 9.10 -7.58
C PHE A 135 -0.46 10.04 -8.06
N ALA A 136 -0.16 11.08 -7.29
CA ALA A 136 0.89 12.05 -7.62
C ALA A 136 2.27 11.41 -7.78
N ALA A 137 2.53 10.30 -7.08
CA ALA A 137 3.79 9.54 -7.15
C ALA A 137 3.72 8.29 -8.05
N SER A 138 2.57 8.03 -8.69
CA SER A 138 2.37 6.76 -9.40
C SER A 138 2.97 6.69 -10.80
N ALA A 139 3.40 7.81 -11.37
CA ALA A 139 3.92 7.94 -12.74
C ALA A 139 3.00 7.30 -13.82
N SER A 140 1.72 7.14 -13.52
CA SER A 140 0.68 6.52 -14.35
C SER A 140 -0.25 7.58 -14.93
N ASP A 141 -0.65 7.43 -16.19
CA ASP A 141 -1.50 8.37 -16.91
C ASP A 141 -2.99 8.24 -16.58
N ARG A 142 -3.38 7.27 -15.78
CA ARG A 142 -4.80 6.98 -15.49
C ARG A 142 -5.06 6.44 -14.10
N SER A 143 -6.29 6.70 -13.64
CA SER A 143 -6.81 6.14 -12.38
C SER A 143 -7.04 4.63 -12.49
N GLY A 144 -7.15 3.98 -11.35
CA GLY A 144 -7.38 2.53 -11.21
C GLY A 144 -6.22 1.81 -10.55
N GLY A 145 -5.13 2.52 -10.25
CA GLY A 145 -4.09 2.01 -9.37
C GLY A 145 -4.63 1.79 -7.96
N MET A 146 -4.12 0.77 -7.28
CA MET A 146 -4.53 0.36 -5.95
C MET A 146 -3.32 0.04 -5.09
N VAL A 147 -3.44 0.33 -3.81
CA VAL A 147 -2.49 -0.05 -2.78
C VAL A 147 -3.13 -1.07 -1.86
N PHE A 148 -2.53 -2.25 -1.76
CA PHE A 148 -2.85 -3.28 -0.78
C PHE A 148 -1.91 -3.11 0.41
N TRP A 149 -2.43 -2.60 1.51
CA TRP A 149 -1.69 -2.33 2.72
C TRP A 149 -2.02 -3.41 3.77
N MET A 150 -1.10 -4.34 4.00
CA MET A 150 -1.28 -5.57 4.78
C MET A 150 -0.71 -5.41 6.17
N ALA A 151 -1.53 -5.64 7.18
CA ALA A 151 -1.10 -5.63 8.58
C ALA A 151 -0.38 -6.93 8.95
N LEU A 152 0.89 -6.85 9.36
CA LEU A 152 1.67 -8.00 9.80
C LEU A 152 1.61 -8.23 11.32
N THR A 153 1.03 -7.30 12.06
CA THR A 153 0.78 -7.39 13.50
C THR A 153 -0.59 -6.81 13.82
N ASP A 154 -1.13 -7.10 14.97
CA ASP A 154 -2.32 -6.40 15.47
C ASP A 154 -1.97 -4.91 15.68
N MET A 155 -2.89 -4.04 15.26
CA MET A 155 -2.67 -2.59 15.29
C MET A 155 -3.91 -1.85 15.77
N THR A 156 -3.69 -0.99 16.75
CA THR A 156 -4.64 0.05 17.17
C THR A 156 -4.23 1.41 16.60
N PRO A 157 -5.08 2.44 16.66
CA PRO A 157 -4.75 3.80 16.20
C PRO A 157 -3.43 4.35 16.76
N GLU A 158 -3.05 3.95 17.98
CA GLU A 158 -1.79 4.35 18.63
C GLU A 158 -0.54 3.92 17.85
N LYS A 159 -0.64 2.87 17.02
CA LYS A 159 0.44 2.46 16.10
C LYS A 159 0.51 3.31 14.84
N GLY A 160 -0.30 4.37 14.74
CA GLY A 160 -0.32 5.24 13.58
C GLY A 160 -0.89 4.55 12.35
N THR A 161 -2.09 3.99 12.48
CA THR A 161 -2.80 3.30 11.42
C THR A 161 -3.39 4.27 10.40
N MET A 162 -3.92 3.71 9.30
CA MET A 162 -4.47 4.47 8.19
C MET A 162 -5.84 5.08 8.53
N ALA A 163 -6.09 6.27 7.99
CA ALA A 163 -7.39 6.92 7.90
C ALA A 163 -7.66 7.35 6.46
N PHE A 164 -8.92 7.31 6.03
CA PHE A 164 -9.34 7.60 4.67
C PHE A 164 -10.44 8.65 4.64
N LEU A 165 -10.46 9.53 3.65
CA LEU A 165 -11.61 10.37 3.36
C LEU A 165 -12.55 9.65 2.40
N ASN A 166 -13.74 9.29 2.90
CA ASN A 166 -14.74 8.50 2.21
C ASN A 166 -15.20 9.19 0.92
N GLY A 167 -14.98 8.54 -0.24
CA GLY A 167 -15.41 9.05 -1.53
C GLY A 167 -14.49 10.09 -2.16
N SER A 168 -13.39 10.48 -1.52
CA SER A 168 -12.47 11.51 -2.02
C SER A 168 -11.82 11.16 -3.37
N HIS A 169 -11.73 9.89 -3.73
CA HIS A 169 -11.25 9.43 -5.05
C HIS A 169 -12.05 9.97 -6.24
N ARG A 170 -13.25 10.51 -6.00
CA ARG A 170 -14.14 11.07 -7.03
C ARG A 170 -13.80 12.51 -7.41
N PHE A 171 -13.00 13.20 -6.60
CA PHE A 171 -12.63 14.61 -6.83
C PHE A 171 -11.46 14.79 -7.79
N GLY A 172 -10.93 13.70 -8.35
CA GLY A 172 -9.82 13.76 -9.28
C GLY A 172 -8.46 13.90 -8.61
N VAL A 173 -7.45 14.32 -9.38
CA VAL A 173 -6.10 14.56 -8.88
C VAL A 173 -6.02 15.97 -8.33
N MET A 174 -5.62 16.11 -7.08
CA MET A 174 -5.57 17.38 -6.35
C MET A 174 -4.14 17.90 -6.15
N GLY A 175 -3.18 17.41 -6.92
CA GLY A 175 -1.80 17.90 -6.89
C GLY A 175 -0.85 17.02 -6.08
N HIS A 176 0.38 17.51 -5.97
CA HIS A 176 1.52 16.76 -5.41
C HIS A 176 1.71 17.09 -3.92
N TYR A 177 0.81 16.64 -3.09
CA TYR A 177 0.93 16.71 -1.63
C TYR A 177 1.45 15.40 -1.06
N ALA A 178 2.05 14.62 -1.90
CA ALA A 178 2.53 13.35 -1.50
C ALA A 178 3.66 13.57 -0.54
N THR A 179 3.57 12.91 0.48
CA THR A 179 4.74 12.25 0.92
C THR A 179 5.73 13.16 1.64
N TYR A 180 5.88 12.90 2.89
CA TYR A 180 7.14 13.08 3.56
C TYR A 180 7.50 14.54 3.89
N GLY A 181 6.52 15.25 4.47
CA GLY A 181 6.76 16.60 5.00
C GLY A 181 6.60 17.72 3.97
N GLN A 182 6.02 17.44 2.80
CA GLN A 182 5.78 18.45 1.77
C GLN A 182 4.43 19.17 1.89
N GLY A 183 3.73 19.00 3.01
CA GLY A 183 2.47 19.66 3.27
C GLY A 183 1.31 18.69 3.43
N ASN A 184 0.19 19.22 3.82
CA ASN A 184 -1.05 18.51 4.06
C ASN A 184 -2.05 18.95 2.98
N LEU A 185 -2.61 17.99 2.23
CA LEU A 185 -3.57 18.28 1.17
C LEU A 185 -4.77 19.07 1.68
N LEU A 186 -5.21 18.82 2.92
CA LEU A 186 -6.34 19.53 3.51
C LEU A 186 -6.06 21.00 3.85
N ASP A 187 -4.80 21.43 3.91
CA ASP A 187 -4.47 22.85 4.06
C ASP A 187 -4.78 23.63 2.77
N SER A 188 -4.73 22.97 1.63
CA SER A 188 -5.06 23.56 0.32
C SER A 188 -6.50 23.32 -0.13
N TYR A 189 -7.13 22.27 0.36
CA TYR A 189 -8.50 21.86 0.01
C TYR A 189 -9.33 21.52 1.26
N PRO A 190 -9.48 22.48 2.20
CA PRO A 190 -10.23 22.25 3.45
C PRO A 190 -11.70 21.89 3.19
N GLU A 191 -12.27 22.33 2.06
CA GLU A 191 -13.64 22.06 1.64
C GLU A 191 -13.92 20.57 1.38
N LEU A 192 -12.89 19.73 1.23
CA LEU A 192 -13.09 18.29 1.15
C LEU A 192 -13.80 17.71 2.38
N LEU A 193 -13.61 18.33 3.54
CA LEU A 193 -14.24 17.90 4.78
C LEU A 193 -15.76 18.19 4.82
N ASP A 194 -16.24 19.09 3.96
CA ASP A 194 -17.68 19.33 3.77
C ASP A 194 -18.35 18.22 2.95
N HIS A 195 -17.55 17.49 2.16
CA HIS A 195 -18.04 16.47 1.23
C HIS A 195 -17.62 15.05 1.61
N CYS A 196 -16.56 14.89 2.37
CA CYS A 196 -15.94 13.61 2.69
C CYS A 196 -15.76 13.42 4.19
N ASN A 197 -16.48 12.48 4.77
CA ASN A 197 -16.26 12.09 6.15
C ASN A 197 -15.00 11.22 6.28
N SER A 198 -14.22 11.41 7.34
CA SER A 198 -13.10 10.55 7.65
C SER A 198 -13.58 9.20 8.21
N SER A 199 -12.89 8.12 7.83
CA SER A 199 -13.07 6.80 8.46
C SER A 199 -12.59 6.76 9.91
N GLY A 200 -11.82 7.76 10.35
CA GLY A 200 -10.95 7.64 11.51
C GLY A 200 -9.81 6.63 11.28
N ASN A 201 -8.90 6.57 12.22
CA ASN A 201 -7.82 5.60 12.18
C ASN A 201 -8.36 4.18 12.46
N LEU A 202 -8.06 3.24 11.57
CA LEU A 202 -8.62 1.89 11.63
C LEU A 202 -7.84 0.98 12.59
N CYS A 203 -8.54 0.02 13.19
CA CYS A 203 -7.93 -1.11 13.88
C CYS A 203 -7.72 -2.27 12.91
N TYR A 204 -6.62 -3.01 13.07
CA TYR A 204 -6.31 -4.20 12.27
C TYR A 204 -5.96 -5.38 13.17
N ARG A 205 -6.37 -6.57 12.75
CA ARG A 205 -5.75 -7.83 13.16
C ARG A 205 -4.65 -8.19 12.17
N ALA A 206 -3.67 -8.94 12.62
CA ALA A 206 -2.67 -9.52 11.74
C ALA A 206 -3.35 -10.33 10.62
N GLY A 207 -3.00 -10.03 9.36
CA GLY A 207 -3.64 -10.60 8.17
C GLY A 207 -4.80 -9.80 7.59
N ASP A 208 -5.26 -8.75 8.26
CA ASP A 208 -6.17 -7.77 7.67
C ASP A 208 -5.43 -6.91 6.64
N VAL A 209 -6.16 -6.47 5.64
CA VAL A 209 -5.63 -5.62 4.56
C VAL A 209 -6.59 -4.47 4.31
N THR A 210 -6.10 -3.25 4.15
CA THR A 210 -6.87 -2.22 3.44
C THR A 210 -6.43 -2.15 2.00
N VAL A 211 -7.41 -2.01 1.10
CA VAL A 211 -7.16 -1.69 -0.29
C VAL A 211 -7.73 -0.30 -0.55
N HIS A 212 -6.94 0.60 -1.08
CA HIS A 212 -7.40 1.92 -1.46
C HIS A 212 -6.95 2.29 -2.87
N SER A 213 -7.77 3.09 -3.53
CA SER A 213 -7.42 3.69 -4.80
C SER A 213 -6.29 4.70 -4.58
N ASN A 214 -5.34 4.75 -5.49
CA ASN A 214 -4.30 5.78 -5.50
C ASN A 214 -4.84 7.22 -5.56
N MET A 215 -6.14 7.37 -5.90
CA MET A 215 -6.86 8.64 -5.89
C MET A 215 -7.53 8.96 -4.55
N THR A 216 -7.57 8.00 -3.61
CA THR A 216 -8.21 8.21 -2.30
C THR A 216 -7.30 9.04 -1.41
N VAL A 217 -7.83 10.15 -0.89
CA VAL A 217 -7.13 10.96 0.12
C VAL A 217 -7.06 10.18 1.41
N HIS A 218 -5.86 9.99 1.91
CA HIS A 218 -5.61 9.20 3.11
C HIS A 218 -4.44 9.74 3.92
N SER A 219 -4.35 9.30 5.14
CA SER A 219 -3.27 9.67 6.07
C SER A 219 -2.92 8.49 6.97
N ALA A 220 -1.82 8.60 7.70
CA ALA A 220 -1.47 7.65 8.75
C ALA A 220 -0.90 8.37 9.96
N GLY A 221 -1.41 8.08 11.14
CA GLY A 221 -0.98 8.70 12.38
C GLY A 221 0.48 8.40 12.76
N THR A 222 0.96 9.09 13.77
CA THR A 222 2.24 8.80 14.43
C THR A 222 2.13 7.49 15.24
N ASN A 223 3.20 6.69 15.26
CA ASN A 223 3.27 5.53 16.14
C ASN A 223 3.70 5.98 17.54
N VAL A 224 2.74 6.14 18.44
CA VAL A 224 2.95 6.50 19.85
C VAL A 224 3.01 5.29 20.78
N SER A 225 2.84 4.07 20.25
CA SER A 225 2.98 2.83 20.99
C SER A 225 4.44 2.49 21.30
N ASP A 226 4.69 1.40 21.99
CA ASP A 226 6.04 0.96 22.33
C ASP A 226 6.65 0.02 21.28
N ASP A 227 5.84 -0.50 20.34
CA ASP A 227 6.25 -1.50 19.36
C ASP A 227 6.23 -0.97 17.92
N PRO A 228 7.13 -1.46 17.04
CA PRO A 228 7.10 -1.15 15.62
C PRO A 228 5.79 -1.60 14.96
N ARG A 229 5.31 -0.81 14.01
CA ARG A 229 4.19 -1.15 13.14
C ARG A 229 4.73 -1.78 11.85
N TRP A 230 4.49 -3.07 11.67
CA TRP A 230 4.96 -3.82 10.54
C TRP A 230 3.89 -3.99 9.46
N THR A 231 4.22 -3.67 8.23
CA THR A 231 3.31 -3.81 7.08
C THR A 231 4.03 -4.38 5.87
N TYR A 232 3.26 -5.04 5.00
CA TYR A 232 3.67 -5.39 3.66
C TYR A 232 2.73 -4.71 2.66
N ILE A 233 3.28 -4.07 1.65
CA ILE A 233 2.53 -3.25 0.70
C ILE A 233 2.73 -3.82 -0.69
N VAL A 234 1.63 -3.96 -1.44
CA VAL A 234 1.63 -4.29 -2.85
C VAL A 234 0.89 -3.20 -3.61
N ILE A 235 1.53 -2.64 -4.61
CA ILE A 235 0.94 -1.61 -5.48
C ILE A 235 0.73 -2.20 -6.86
N VAL A 236 -0.46 -1.96 -7.40
CA VAL A 236 -0.87 -2.43 -8.71
C VAL A 236 -1.48 -1.31 -9.53
N ASN A 237 -1.37 -1.41 -10.85
CA ASN A 237 -1.98 -0.47 -11.79
C ASN A 237 -2.89 -1.21 -12.78
N PRO A 238 -3.80 -0.52 -13.48
CA PRO A 238 -4.47 -1.09 -14.66
C PRO A 238 -3.44 -1.54 -15.68
N ALA A 239 -3.70 -2.66 -16.35
CA ALA A 239 -2.75 -3.23 -17.30
C ALA A 239 -2.44 -2.31 -18.49
N ASP A 240 -3.38 -1.42 -18.82
CA ASP A 240 -3.25 -0.41 -19.90
C ASP A 240 -2.65 0.93 -19.44
N ALA A 241 -2.15 1.01 -18.21
CA ALA A 241 -1.50 2.23 -17.72
C ALA A 241 -0.23 2.53 -18.49
N CYS A 242 -0.07 3.80 -18.89
CA CYS A 242 1.10 4.29 -19.59
C CYS A 242 1.97 5.16 -18.68
N TRP A 243 3.28 5.15 -18.93
CA TRP A 243 4.21 5.97 -18.18
C TRP A 243 4.11 7.45 -18.56
N THR A 244 4.03 8.33 -17.56
CA THR A 244 3.91 9.79 -17.76
C THR A 244 5.25 10.53 -17.84
N GLY A 245 6.36 9.83 -17.67
CA GLY A 245 7.67 10.47 -17.53
C GLY A 245 7.98 10.98 -16.13
N GLY A 246 7.04 10.81 -15.20
CA GLY A 246 7.22 11.22 -13.81
C GLY A 246 8.32 10.40 -13.11
N PRO A 247 8.94 10.95 -12.08
CA PRO A 247 9.88 10.20 -11.25
C PRO A 247 9.16 9.03 -10.59
N ALA A 248 9.87 7.96 -10.46
CA ALA A 248 9.38 6.76 -9.83
C ALA A 248 10.44 6.32 -8.83
N ASP A 249 10.43 6.96 -7.67
CA ASP A 249 11.45 6.79 -6.64
C ASP A 249 11.59 5.35 -6.14
N ALA A 250 10.53 4.57 -6.27
CA ALA A 250 10.51 3.18 -5.81
C ALA A 250 10.90 2.15 -6.89
N PHE A 251 11.16 2.55 -8.14
CA PHE A 251 11.50 1.60 -9.21
C PHE A 251 12.31 2.25 -10.34
N GLN A 252 13.06 1.41 -11.04
CA GLN A 252 13.87 1.87 -12.17
C GLN A 252 12.99 2.18 -13.38
N THR A 253 13.21 3.35 -13.99
CA THR A 253 12.50 3.81 -15.18
C THR A 253 13.23 3.48 -16.49
N ASP A 254 14.42 2.89 -16.39
CA ASP A 254 15.20 2.52 -17.56
C ASP A 254 14.43 1.59 -18.51
N GLY A 255 14.42 1.92 -19.79
CA GLY A 255 13.70 1.16 -20.80
C GLY A 255 12.20 1.47 -20.90
N LEU A 256 11.65 2.36 -20.06
CA LEU A 256 10.31 2.88 -20.25
C LEU A 256 10.28 3.95 -21.34
N THR A 257 9.19 3.97 -22.10
CA THR A 257 8.95 4.96 -23.14
C THR A 257 7.77 5.84 -22.74
N LEU A 258 7.95 7.15 -22.84
CA LEU A 258 6.91 8.13 -22.54
C LEU A 258 5.61 7.84 -23.30
N HIS A 259 4.48 7.84 -22.59
CA HIS A 259 3.13 7.55 -23.11
C HIS A 259 2.96 6.15 -23.74
N LYS A 260 3.84 5.21 -23.39
CA LYS A 260 3.66 3.79 -23.73
C LYS A 260 3.32 3.00 -22.48
N GLU A 261 2.63 1.87 -22.68
CA GLU A 261 2.32 0.94 -21.58
C GLU A 261 3.61 0.52 -20.86
N LEU A 262 3.46 0.26 -19.57
CA LEU A 262 4.52 -0.31 -18.75
C LEU A 262 4.93 -1.68 -19.32
N THR A 263 6.23 -1.97 -19.37
CA THR A 263 6.73 -3.21 -19.94
C THR A 263 6.36 -4.44 -19.13
N ASN A 264 6.02 -5.55 -19.79
CA ASN A 264 5.67 -6.80 -19.14
C ASN A 264 6.83 -7.45 -18.36
N ASP A 265 8.07 -7.22 -18.79
CA ASP A 265 9.25 -7.79 -18.13
C ASP A 265 9.42 -7.29 -16.70
N ARG A 266 9.08 -6.03 -16.48
CA ARG A 266 9.21 -5.37 -15.18
C ARG A 266 7.88 -5.27 -14.43
N PHE A 267 6.80 -5.11 -15.16
CA PHE A 267 5.45 -4.89 -14.63
C PHE A 267 4.46 -5.89 -15.25
N PRO A 268 4.58 -7.19 -14.95
CA PRO A 268 3.73 -8.20 -15.56
C PRO A 268 2.27 -8.07 -15.14
N ILE A 269 1.38 -8.59 -15.98
CA ILE A 269 -0.04 -8.72 -15.64
C ILE A 269 -0.18 -9.88 -14.66
N ILE A 270 -0.88 -9.63 -13.54
CA ILE A 270 -1.02 -10.56 -12.42
C ILE A 270 -2.48 -10.83 -12.03
N GLY A 271 -3.45 -10.16 -12.66
CA GLY A 271 -4.88 -10.32 -12.38
C GLY A 271 -5.79 -9.87 -13.53
#